data_93cc430d3071dccce06da0e5bee1ad69
#
_entry.id   93cc430d3071dccce06da0e5bee1ad69
#
_cell.length_a   1.000
_cell.length_b   1.000
_cell.length_c   1.000
_cell.angle_alpha   90.00
_cell.angle_beta   90.00
_cell.angle_gamma   90.00
#
_symmetry.space_group_name_H-M   'P 1'
#
loop_
_entity.id
_entity.type
_entity.pdbx_description
1 polymer ?
#
loop_
_entity_poly.entity_id
_entity_poly.type
_entity_poly.pdbx_seq_one_letter_code
_entity_poly.pdbx_strand_id
1 'polypeptide(L)'
;MNKIHEAFKNKKAFIPFITCGDPDVDTTKAAILEMVKNGADLIEIGIPFSDPTAEGVVIQGANIRALAGGITTDKVFDMVADVRKEVNVPLVFMTYANVVFSYGAEKFFTRCNEVGIDGIILPDIPFEEKKEFLDVADSHNVDLISLIAPTSDDRIAMIAKEAKGFLYIVSSLGVTGTRSEITTDLDSIVKIVKENTSIPCAIGFGISTPQQANEMSQIADGAIVGSAIIKLLKKYKTEAPKYIGEYVKEMKEAMN
;
A
#
# COMPACT_ATOMS: atom_id res chain seq x y z
N MET A 1 4.72 12.56 -15.86
CA MET A 1 4.69 12.98 -14.44
C MET A 1 4.12 11.78 -13.69
N ASN A 2 4.82 11.26 -12.68
CA ASN A 2 4.39 10.07 -11.96
C ASN A 2 3.08 10.39 -11.21
N LYS A 3 2.04 9.57 -11.38
CA LYS A 3 0.74 9.74 -10.74
C LYS A 3 0.81 9.65 -9.21
N ILE A 4 1.77 8.89 -8.66
CA ILE A 4 1.97 8.77 -7.21
C ILE A 4 2.22 10.14 -6.58
N HIS A 5 3.06 10.98 -7.19
CA HIS A 5 3.33 12.32 -6.68
C HIS A 5 2.06 13.21 -6.59
N GLU A 6 1.15 13.09 -7.54
CA GLU A 6 -0.11 13.85 -7.54
C GLU A 6 -1.03 13.48 -6.35
N ALA A 7 -0.91 12.26 -5.81
CA ALA A 7 -1.67 11.84 -4.62
C ALA A 7 -1.32 12.66 -3.37
N PHE A 8 -0.11 13.22 -3.32
CA PHE A 8 0.39 13.99 -2.16
C PHE A 8 0.39 15.51 -2.39
N LYS A 9 0.06 15.97 -3.60
CA LYS A 9 0.19 17.38 -3.97
C LYS A 9 -0.84 18.26 -3.26
N ASN A 10 -0.35 19.15 -2.39
CA ASN A 10 -1.14 20.12 -1.62
C ASN A 10 -2.23 19.49 -0.71
N LYS A 11 -2.03 18.24 -0.28
CA LYS A 11 -2.96 17.52 0.59
C LYS A 11 -2.24 16.42 1.36
N LYS A 12 -2.87 15.94 2.42
CA LYS A 12 -2.46 14.72 3.12
C LYS A 12 -3.08 13.50 2.45
N ALA A 13 -2.24 12.57 1.99
CA ALA A 13 -2.72 11.39 1.26
C ALA A 13 -3.31 10.34 2.21
N PHE A 14 -4.54 9.90 1.96
CA PHE A 14 -5.11 8.70 2.59
C PHE A 14 -4.93 7.51 1.66
N ILE A 15 -4.26 6.48 2.12
CA ILE A 15 -3.85 5.30 1.34
C ILE A 15 -4.44 4.04 1.96
N PRO A 16 -5.61 3.59 1.50
CA PRO A 16 -6.18 2.31 1.94
C PRO A 16 -5.52 1.13 1.23
N PHE A 17 -5.27 0.05 2.00
CA PHE A 17 -4.83 -1.25 1.51
C PHE A 17 -6.00 -2.22 1.43
N ILE A 18 -6.04 -3.03 0.38
CA ILE A 18 -7.01 -4.12 0.21
C ILE A 18 -6.35 -5.38 -0.37
N THR A 19 -6.68 -6.56 0.16
CA THR A 19 -6.25 -7.85 -0.42
C THR A 19 -7.17 -8.21 -1.59
N CYS A 20 -6.62 -8.37 -2.79
CA CYS A 20 -7.40 -8.71 -3.97
C CYS A 20 -7.99 -10.12 -3.87
N GLY A 21 -9.28 -10.26 -4.17
CA GLY A 21 -10.01 -11.53 -4.14
C GLY A 21 -10.57 -11.91 -2.76
N ASP A 22 -10.50 -11.05 -1.75
CA ASP A 22 -11.10 -11.26 -0.44
C ASP A 22 -12.39 -10.43 -0.27
N PRO A 23 -13.57 -11.02 -0.17
CA PRO A 23 -13.90 -12.46 -0.31
C PRO A 23 -13.94 -12.95 -1.77
N ASP A 24 -14.03 -12.04 -2.73
CA ASP A 24 -14.05 -12.29 -4.17
C ASP A 24 -13.57 -11.05 -4.96
N VAL A 25 -13.36 -11.21 -6.27
CA VAL A 25 -12.84 -10.16 -7.15
C VAL A 25 -13.84 -9.01 -7.34
N ASP A 26 -15.13 -9.32 -7.47
CA ASP A 26 -16.17 -8.30 -7.70
C ASP A 26 -16.34 -7.41 -6.46
N THR A 27 -16.29 -8.00 -5.28
CA THR A 27 -16.31 -7.25 -4.01
C THR A 27 -15.07 -6.38 -3.86
N THR A 28 -13.89 -6.89 -4.24
CA THR A 28 -12.66 -6.10 -4.22
C THR A 28 -12.77 -4.88 -5.15
N LYS A 29 -13.23 -5.09 -6.39
CA LYS A 29 -13.47 -4.01 -7.36
C LYS A 29 -14.43 -2.96 -6.79
N ALA A 30 -15.60 -3.39 -6.30
CA ALA A 30 -16.60 -2.50 -5.73
C ALA A 30 -16.04 -1.71 -4.53
N ALA A 31 -15.23 -2.34 -3.67
CA ALA A 31 -14.61 -1.67 -2.55
C ALA A 31 -13.60 -0.59 -3.00
N ILE A 32 -12.78 -0.87 -4.00
CA ILE A 32 -11.85 0.12 -4.55
C ILE A 32 -12.61 1.34 -5.11
N LEU A 33 -13.70 1.12 -5.84
CA LEU A 33 -14.52 2.21 -6.38
C LEU A 33 -15.12 3.07 -5.25
N GLU A 34 -15.65 2.45 -4.20
CA GLU A 34 -16.17 3.17 -3.04
C GLU A 34 -15.06 3.89 -2.25
N MET A 35 -13.85 3.31 -2.10
CA MET A 35 -12.71 4.00 -1.49
C MET A 35 -12.35 5.28 -2.24
N VAL A 36 -12.22 5.22 -3.56
CA VAL A 36 -11.86 6.38 -4.40
C VAL A 36 -12.93 7.44 -4.36
N LYS A 37 -14.20 7.07 -4.48
CA LYS A 37 -15.37 7.96 -4.39
C LYS A 37 -15.42 8.71 -3.04
N ASN A 38 -14.94 8.10 -1.97
CA ASN A 38 -14.94 8.66 -0.62
C ASN A 38 -13.60 9.29 -0.21
N GLY A 39 -12.67 9.51 -1.14
CA GLY A 39 -11.52 10.36 -0.94
C GLY A 39 -10.18 9.64 -0.71
N ALA A 40 -10.08 8.36 -1.06
CA ALA A 40 -8.78 7.71 -1.15
C ALA A 40 -7.94 8.36 -2.26
N ASP A 41 -6.69 8.70 -1.95
CA ASP A 41 -5.77 9.41 -2.86
C ASP A 41 -4.87 8.47 -3.65
N LEU A 42 -4.61 7.28 -3.12
CA LEU A 42 -3.86 6.19 -3.70
C LEU A 42 -4.41 4.89 -3.13
N ILE A 43 -4.46 3.82 -3.92
CA ILE A 43 -4.89 2.49 -3.46
C ILE A 43 -3.71 1.53 -3.47
N GLU A 44 -3.48 0.88 -2.36
CA GLU A 44 -2.54 -0.24 -2.22
C GLU A 44 -3.30 -1.56 -2.37
N ILE A 45 -2.94 -2.35 -3.38
CA ILE A 45 -3.60 -3.61 -3.73
C ILE A 45 -2.67 -4.77 -3.41
N GLY A 46 -3.03 -5.57 -2.41
CA GLY A 46 -2.29 -6.78 -2.05
C GLY A 46 -2.55 -7.90 -3.06
N ILE A 47 -1.48 -8.43 -3.66
CA ILE A 47 -1.53 -9.70 -4.40
C ILE A 47 -1.37 -10.83 -3.40
N PRO A 48 -2.37 -11.71 -3.21
CA PRO A 48 -2.31 -12.77 -2.21
C PRO A 48 -1.12 -13.71 -2.38
N PHE A 49 -0.48 -14.03 -1.27
CA PHE A 49 0.64 -14.97 -1.20
C PHE A 49 0.43 -15.97 -0.05
N SER A 50 0.86 -17.21 -0.24
CA SER A 50 0.66 -18.29 0.74
C SER A 50 1.57 -18.19 1.96
N ASP A 51 2.75 -17.58 1.80
CA ASP A 51 3.83 -17.58 2.78
C ASP A 51 4.33 -16.15 3.15
N PRO A 52 3.43 -15.23 3.54
CA PRO A 52 3.77 -13.85 3.81
C PRO A 52 4.63 -13.72 5.09
N THR A 53 5.74 -12.99 4.99
CA THR A 53 6.68 -12.78 6.11
C THR A 53 6.49 -11.44 6.84
N ALA A 54 5.86 -10.46 6.20
CA ALA A 54 5.70 -9.10 6.73
C ALA A 54 4.26 -8.77 7.18
N GLU A 55 3.34 -9.73 7.16
CA GLU A 55 1.92 -9.52 7.42
C GLU A 55 1.46 -10.15 8.73
N GLY A 56 0.57 -9.45 9.43
CA GLY A 56 -0.10 -9.98 10.63
C GLY A 56 -1.32 -10.85 10.28
N VAL A 57 -1.84 -11.52 11.30
CA VAL A 57 -2.93 -12.52 11.22
C VAL A 57 -4.19 -12.04 10.49
N VAL A 58 -4.46 -10.74 10.47
CA VAL A 58 -5.64 -10.15 9.79
C VAL A 58 -5.47 -10.24 8.28
N ILE A 59 -4.34 -9.79 7.75
CA ILE A 59 -4.04 -9.80 6.30
C ILE A 59 -3.70 -11.22 5.85
N GLN A 60 -2.97 -12.03 6.64
CA GLN A 60 -2.77 -13.45 6.36
C GLN A 60 -4.11 -14.18 6.18
N GLY A 61 -5.10 -13.91 7.05
CA GLY A 61 -6.43 -14.46 6.91
C GLY A 61 -7.16 -14.03 5.63
N ALA A 62 -6.93 -12.82 5.14
CA ALA A 62 -7.44 -12.36 3.84
C ALA A 62 -6.78 -13.10 2.68
N ASN A 63 -5.45 -13.25 2.70
CA ASN A 63 -4.71 -14.03 1.70
C ASN A 63 -5.22 -15.48 1.61
N ILE A 64 -5.42 -16.13 2.76
CA ILE A 64 -5.97 -17.51 2.82
C ILE A 64 -7.35 -17.57 2.15
N ARG A 65 -8.26 -16.63 2.44
CA ARG A 65 -9.61 -16.60 1.84
C ARG A 65 -9.56 -16.35 0.33
N ALA A 66 -8.74 -15.38 -0.10
CA ALA A 66 -8.58 -15.08 -1.52
C ALA A 66 -7.99 -16.26 -2.30
N LEU A 67 -6.93 -16.89 -1.78
CA LEU A 67 -6.31 -18.07 -2.40
C LEU A 67 -7.28 -19.27 -2.44
N ALA A 68 -8.03 -19.50 -1.37
CA ALA A 68 -9.08 -20.53 -1.35
C ALA A 68 -10.20 -20.26 -2.37
N GLY A 69 -10.49 -18.98 -2.65
CA GLY A 69 -11.40 -18.53 -3.72
C GLY A 69 -10.84 -18.66 -5.13
N GLY A 70 -9.58 -19.13 -5.26
CA GLY A 70 -8.94 -19.37 -6.56
C GLY A 70 -8.44 -18.11 -7.25
N ILE A 71 -8.06 -17.07 -6.48
CA ILE A 71 -7.38 -15.90 -7.03
C ILE A 71 -6.01 -16.30 -7.60
N THR A 72 -5.62 -15.69 -8.69
CA THR A 72 -4.31 -15.83 -9.32
C THR A 72 -3.77 -14.44 -9.66
N THR A 73 -2.46 -14.33 -9.90
CA THR A 73 -1.84 -13.08 -10.33
C THR A 73 -2.47 -12.55 -11.63
N ASP A 74 -2.81 -13.40 -12.58
CA ASP A 74 -3.51 -12.99 -13.81
C ASP A 74 -4.89 -12.39 -13.50
N LYS A 75 -5.67 -12.99 -12.62
CA LYS A 75 -6.98 -12.45 -12.19
C LYS A 75 -6.83 -11.10 -11.46
N VAL A 76 -5.74 -10.90 -10.72
CA VAL A 76 -5.44 -9.59 -10.10
C VAL A 76 -5.19 -8.55 -11.20
N PHE A 77 -4.38 -8.85 -12.20
CA PHE A 77 -4.17 -7.95 -13.34
C PHE A 77 -5.46 -7.64 -14.09
N ASP A 78 -6.31 -8.63 -14.34
CA ASP A 78 -7.59 -8.45 -15.02
C ASP A 78 -8.53 -7.53 -14.21
N MET A 79 -8.59 -7.72 -12.90
CA MET A 79 -9.36 -6.85 -11.99
C MET A 79 -8.83 -5.41 -12.04
N VAL A 80 -7.51 -5.21 -11.99
CA VAL A 80 -6.91 -3.88 -12.08
C VAL A 80 -7.22 -3.21 -13.42
N ALA A 81 -7.15 -3.95 -14.53
CA ALA A 81 -7.51 -3.44 -15.85
C ALA A 81 -8.97 -2.94 -15.89
N ASP A 82 -9.88 -3.64 -15.21
CA ASP A 82 -11.28 -3.20 -15.08
C ASP A 82 -11.45 -1.99 -14.17
N VAL A 83 -10.80 -1.97 -13.01
CA VAL A 83 -10.80 -0.83 -12.07
C VAL A 83 -10.26 0.42 -12.76
N ARG A 84 -9.18 0.29 -13.53
CA ARG A 84 -8.53 1.42 -14.20
C ARG A 84 -9.42 2.14 -15.23
N LYS A 85 -10.47 1.49 -15.73
CA LYS A 85 -11.47 2.12 -16.61
C LYS A 85 -12.31 3.17 -15.88
N GLU A 86 -12.43 3.04 -14.55
CA GLU A 86 -13.33 3.85 -13.72
C GLU A 86 -12.58 4.80 -12.76
N VAL A 87 -11.30 4.51 -12.41
CA VAL A 87 -10.52 5.30 -11.47
C VAL A 87 -9.23 5.84 -12.08
N ASN A 88 -8.80 7.02 -11.62
CA ASN A 88 -7.56 7.65 -12.10
C ASN A 88 -6.52 7.86 -10.98
N VAL A 89 -6.85 7.56 -9.72
CA VAL A 89 -5.88 7.61 -8.62
C VAL A 89 -4.74 6.62 -8.84
N PRO A 90 -3.54 6.87 -8.31
CA PRO A 90 -2.45 5.90 -8.37
C PRO A 90 -2.85 4.56 -7.75
N LEU A 91 -2.43 3.48 -8.40
CA LEU A 91 -2.58 2.11 -7.90
C LEU A 91 -1.20 1.50 -7.69
N VAL A 92 -0.95 0.98 -6.50
CA VAL A 92 0.32 0.38 -6.12
C VAL A 92 0.07 -1.07 -5.71
N PHE A 93 0.86 -2.00 -6.23
CA PHE A 93 0.83 -3.38 -5.74
C PHE A 93 1.66 -3.53 -4.47
N MET A 94 1.19 -4.39 -3.57
CA MET A 94 1.98 -4.95 -2.48
C MET A 94 1.99 -6.47 -2.60
N THR A 95 3.18 -7.05 -2.73
CA THR A 95 3.38 -8.49 -2.81
C THR A 95 4.81 -8.86 -2.42
N TYR A 96 5.20 -10.11 -2.60
CA TYR A 96 6.50 -10.65 -2.24
C TYR A 96 7.35 -10.93 -3.47
N ALA A 97 8.67 -10.83 -3.33
CA ALA A 97 9.62 -11.07 -4.42
C ALA A 97 9.40 -12.40 -5.13
N ASN A 98 9.07 -13.45 -4.37
CA ASN A 98 8.81 -14.77 -4.94
C ASN A 98 7.60 -14.78 -5.91
N VAL A 99 6.58 -13.97 -5.68
CA VAL A 99 5.43 -13.85 -6.60
C VAL A 99 5.87 -13.24 -7.94
N VAL A 100 6.64 -12.15 -7.88
CA VAL A 100 7.18 -11.48 -9.07
C VAL A 100 8.15 -12.38 -9.82
N PHE A 101 9.07 -13.02 -9.08
CA PHE A 101 10.05 -13.93 -9.65
C PHE A 101 9.40 -15.15 -10.33
N SER A 102 8.43 -15.79 -9.67
CA SER A 102 7.73 -16.97 -10.20
C SER A 102 6.85 -16.64 -11.41
N TYR A 103 6.30 -15.44 -11.50
CA TYR A 103 5.56 -14.96 -12.67
C TYR A 103 6.49 -14.63 -13.85
N GLY A 104 7.76 -14.34 -13.56
CA GLY A 104 8.78 -13.79 -14.44
C GLY A 104 8.77 -12.26 -14.38
N ALA A 105 9.85 -11.67 -13.83
CA ALA A 105 9.90 -10.23 -13.54
C ALA A 105 9.56 -9.37 -14.76
N GLU A 106 10.17 -9.64 -15.92
CA GLU A 106 9.91 -8.90 -17.16
C GLU A 106 8.42 -8.95 -17.56
N LYS A 107 7.81 -10.14 -17.53
CA LYS A 107 6.39 -10.33 -17.82
C LYS A 107 5.50 -9.61 -16.80
N PHE A 108 5.86 -9.67 -15.52
CA PHE A 108 5.10 -9.03 -14.43
C PHE A 108 5.07 -7.52 -14.61
N PHE A 109 6.23 -6.88 -14.82
CA PHE A 109 6.30 -5.44 -14.97
C PHE A 109 5.72 -4.95 -16.31
N THR A 110 5.82 -5.73 -17.39
CA THR A 110 5.08 -5.47 -18.63
C THR A 110 3.58 -5.39 -18.36
N ARG A 111 3.02 -6.37 -17.64
CA ARG A 111 1.59 -6.38 -17.26
C ARG A 111 1.23 -5.21 -16.35
N CYS A 112 2.10 -4.86 -15.37
CA CYS A 112 1.89 -3.68 -14.53
C CYS A 112 1.71 -2.41 -15.37
N ASN A 113 2.60 -2.18 -16.33
CA ASN A 113 2.51 -1.03 -17.23
C ASN A 113 1.24 -1.06 -18.10
N GLU A 114 0.90 -2.20 -18.70
CA GLU A 114 -0.30 -2.37 -19.54
C GLU A 114 -1.60 -2.04 -18.79
N VAL A 115 -1.73 -2.48 -17.54
CA VAL A 115 -2.94 -2.23 -16.74
C VAL A 115 -2.88 -0.92 -15.95
N GLY A 116 -1.76 -0.21 -16.00
CA GLY A 116 -1.57 1.10 -15.38
C GLY A 116 -1.32 1.03 -13.86
N ILE A 117 -0.56 0.06 -13.38
CA ILE A 117 0.02 0.08 -12.03
C ILE A 117 1.16 1.10 -11.99
N ASP A 118 1.13 1.97 -10.99
CA ASP A 118 2.06 3.09 -10.86
C ASP A 118 3.28 2.76 -9.98
N GLY A 119 3.17 1.75 -9.10
CA GLY A 119 4.27 1.34 -8.22
C GLY A 119 4.08 -0.05 -7.62
N ILE A 120 5.13 -0.54 -6.96
CA ILE A 120 5.13 -1.84 -6.26
C ILE A 120 5.91 -1.73 -4.94
N ILE A 121 5.40 -2.42 -3.92
CA ILE A 121 6.04 -2.61 -2.61
C ILE A 121 6.40 -4.09 -2.47
N LEU A 122 7.69 -4.38 -2.23
CA LEU A 122 8.21 -5.71 -1.96
C LEU A 122 8.85 -5.72 -0.55
N PRO A 123 8.08 -6.09 0.49
CA PRO A 123 8.52 -5.91 1.87
C PRO A 123 9.63 -6.88 2.30
N ASP A 124 9.88 -7.94 1.54
CA ASP A 124 10.90 -8.95 1.77
C ASP A 124 12.23 -8.68 1.04
N ILE A 125 12.31 -7.60 0.25
CA ILE A 125 13.55 -7.21 -0.43
C ILE A 125 14.30 -6.15 0.39
N PRO A 126 15.50 -6.46 0.92
CA PRO A 126 16.33 -5.46 1.58
C PRO A 126 16.84 -4.42 0.57
N PHE A 127 17.16 -3.23 1.09
CA PHE A 127 17.61 -2.11 0.26
C PHE A 127 18.80 -2.47 -0.64
N GLU A 128 19.71 -3.29 -0.16
CA GLU A 128 20.93 -3.71 -0.86
C GLU A 128 20.63 -4.61 -2.07
N GLU A 129 19.51 -5.33 -2.05
CA GLU A 129 19.10 -6.27 -3.10
C GLU A 129 18.03 -5.69 -4.04
N LYS A 130 17.53 -4.48 -3.76
CA LYS A 130 16.45 -3.85 -4.56
C LYS A 130 16.77 -3.74 -6.05
N LYS A 131 18.07 -3.68 -6.41
CA LYS A 131 18.52 -3.53 -7.79
C LYS A 131 18.08 -4.69 -8.68
N GLU A 132 17.86 -5.87 -8.11
CA GLU A 132 17.35 -7.04 -8.83
C GLU A 132 16.01 -6.78 -9.53
N PHE A 133 15.15 -5.93 -8.91
CA PHE A 133 13.84 -5.57 -9.46
C PHE A 133 13.79 -4.14 -9.99
N LEU A 134 14.66 -3.25 -9.51
CA LEU A 134 14.59 -1.82 -9.80
C LEU A 134 14.77 -1.53 -11.29
N ASP A 135 15.76 -2.16 -11.93
CA ASP A 135 16.10 -1.87 -13.34
C ASP A 135 14.93 -2.27 -14.27
N VAL A 136 14.29 -3.41 -14.00
CA VAL A 136 13.13 -3.86 -14.79
C VAL A 136 11.87 -3.05 -14.47
N ALA A 137 11.62 -2.70 -13.20
CA ALA A 137 10.50 -1.85 -12.81
C ALA A 137 10.59 -0.46 -13.49
N ASP A 138 11.77 0.15 -13.45
CA ASP A 138 12.04 1.45 -14.09
C ASP A 138 11.81 1.43 -15.60
N SER A 139 12.25 0.37 -16.28
CA SER A 139 12.06 0.22 -17.73
C SER A 139 10.58 0.15 -18.14
N HIS A 140 9.69 -0.21 -17.18
CA HIS A 140 8.25 -0.30 -17.37
C HIS A 140 7.47 0.84 -16.69
N ASN A 141 8.15 1.90 -16.22
CA ASN A 141 7.55 3.05 -15.53
C ASN A 141 6.78 2.70 -14.25
N VAL A 142 7.21 1.69 -13.53
CA VAL A 142 6.66 1.28 -12.23
C VAL A 142 7.66 1.64 -11.13
N ASP A 143 7.25 2.47 -10.16
CA ASP A 143 8.12 2.84 -9.06
C ASP A 143 8.28 1.69 -8.06
N LEU A 144 9.50 1.31 -7.73
CA LEU A 144 9.77 0.42 -6.61
C LEU A 144 9.78 1.24 -5.31
N ILE A 145 8.71 1.12 -4.52
CA ILE A 145 8.49 1.89 -3.30
C ILE A 145 9.36 1.33 -2.18
N SER A 146 10.17 2.20 -1.58
CA SER A 146 11.05 1.80 -0.48
C SER A 146 10.35 1.89 0.87
N LEU A 147 10.62 0.88 1.74
CA LEU A 147 10.14 0.88 3.12
C LEU A 147 11.25 1.37 4.05
N ILE A 148 10.86 2.16 5.05
CA ILE A 148 11.70 2.56 6.17
C ILE A 148 11.10 1.99 7.45
N ALA A 149 11.87 1.10 8.09
CA ALA A 149 11.58 0.62 9.45
C ALA A 149 12.39 1.44 10.47
N PRO A 150 11.99 1.48 11.75
CA PRO A 150 12.80 2.05 12.82
C PRO A 150 14.18 1.37 12.87
N THR A 151 15.23 2.11 12.48
CA THR A 151 16.60 1.63 12.36
C THR A 151 17.58 2.80 12.56
N SER A 152 18.87 2.67 12.21
CA SER A 152 19.84 3.75 12.34
C SER A 152 19.55 4.91 11.38
N ASP A 153 19.91 6.12 11.82
CA ASP A 153 19.72 7.37 11.07
C ASP A 153 20.41 7.31 9.70
N ASP A 154 21.64 6.78 9.65
CA ASP A 154 22.40 6.61 8.42
C ASP A 154 21.68 5.72 7.41
N ARG A 155 21.05 4.63 7.88
CA ARG A 155 20.28 3.73 7.01
C ARG A 155 19.02 4.40 6.49
N ILE A 156 18.31 5.14 7.34
CA ILE A 156 17.14 5.93 6.94
C ILE A 156 17.53 6.94 5.86
N ALA A 157 18.60 7.71 6.08
CA ALA A 157 19.10 8.70 5.14
C ALA A 157 19.52 8.07 3.80
N MET A 158 20.19 6.91 3.83
CA MET A 158 20.60 6.18 2.63
C MET A 158 19.40 5.74 1.78
N ILE A 159 18.38 5.16 2.42
CA ILE A 159 17.16 4.72 1.73
C ILE A 159 16.41 5.93 1.15
N ALA A 160 16.31 7.02 1.92
CA ALA A 160 15.58 8.21 1.52
C ALA A 160 16.17 8.88 0.26
N LYS A 161 17.49 8.92 0.12
CA LYS A 161 18.18 9.53 -1.03
C LYS A 161 17.89 8.85 -2.37
N GLU A 162 17.60 7.57 -2.35
CA GLU A 162 17.35 6.78 -3.57
C GLU A 162 15.86 6.41 -3.75
N ALA A 163 14.96 7.03 -2.96
CA ALA A 163 13.55 6.74 -3.01
C ALA A 163 12.89 7.23 -4.30
N LYS A 164 11.83 6.52 -4.72
CA LYS A 164 10.93 6.88 -5.82
C LYS A 164 9.47 6.80 -5.36
N GLY A 165 8.59 7.49 -6.07
CA GLY A 165 7.17 7.52 -5.78
C GLY A 165 6.86 8.14 -4.42
N PHE A 166 6.86 7.35 -3.36
CA PHE A 166 6.79 7.77 -1.97
C PHE A 166 7.59 6.84 -1.05
N LEU A 167 7.85 7.27 0.17
CA LEU A 167 8.48 6.44 1.21
C LEU A 167 7.43 5.88 2.15
N TYR A 168 7.41 4.57 2.30
CA TYR A 168 6.55 3.88 3.25
C TYR A 168 7.25 3.75 4.60
N ILE A 169 6.83 4.51 5.60
CA ILE A 169 7.38 4.43 6.97
C ILE A 169 6.54 3.47 7.78
N VAL A 170 7.15 2.38 8.24
CA VAL A 170 6.50 1.43 9.16
C VAL A 170 6.62 1.94 10.60
N SER A 171 5.48 2.07 11.29
CA SER A 171 5.42 2.63 12.65
C SER A 171 6.02 1.75 13.74
N SER A 172 6.42 0.52 13.42
CA SER A 172 7.02 -0.39 14.41
C SER A 172 7.78 -1.54 13.74
N LEU A 173 8.75 -2.10 14.44
CA LEU A 173 9.35 -3.39 14.11
C LEU A 173 8.32 -4.49 14.39
N GLY A 174 7.95 -5.26 13.39
CA GLY A 174 7.00 -6.38 13.49
C GLY A 174 6.04 -6.48 12.32
N VAL A 175 4.93 -7.20 12.52
CA VAL A 175 3.93 -7.44 11.48
C VAL A 175 2.74 -6.49 11.57
N THR A 176 1.97 -6.39 10.49
CA THR A 176 0.77 -5.55 10.39
C THR A 176 -0.29 -5.90 11.45
N GLY A 177 -1.04 -4.90 11.91
CA GLY A 177 -2.13 -5.08 12.87
C GLY A 177 -2.66 -3.74 13.36
N THR A 178 -3.85 -3.72 13.97
CA THR A 178 -4.37 -2.52 14.65
C THR A 178 -3.74 -2.41 16.04
N ARG A 179 -3.30 -1.23 16.45
CA ARG A 179 -2.68 -0.96 17.75
C ARG A 179 -3.43 0.15 18.48
N SER A 180 -3.42 0.11 19.80
CA SER A 180 -3.97 1.17 20.65
C SER A 180 -3.00 2.33 20.82
N GLU A 181 -1.69 2.06 20.79
CA GLU A 181 -0.63 3.07 20.92
C GLU A 181 0.50 2.80 19.94
N ILE A 182 1.07 3.88 19.39
CA ILE A 182 2.27 3.87 18.56
C ILE A 182 3.39 4.47 19.41
N THR A 183 4.34 3.64 19.82
CA THR A 183 5.43 4.03 20.76
C THR A 183 6.74 4.40 20.05
N THR A 184 6.79 4.26 18.72
CA THR A 184 7.98 4.60 17.93
C THR A 184 8.09 6.12 17.79
N ASP A 185 9.30 6.65 17.89
CA ASP A 185 9.59 8.07 17.59
C ASP A 185 9.55 8.31 16.08
N LEU A 186 8.33 8.47 15.55
CA LEU A 186 8.09 8.70 14.13
C LEU A 186 8.49 10.10 13.68
N ASP A 187 8.43 11.08 14.57
CA ASP A 187 8.84 12.46 14.28
C ASP A 187 10.31 12.52 13.89
N SER A 188 11.18 11.87 14.65
CA SER A 188 12.62 11.79 14.33
C SER A 188 12.88 11.10 13.00
N ILE A 189 12.19 9.98 12.70
CA ILE A 189 12.33 9.27 11.43
C ILE A 189 11.90 10.16 10.26
N VAL A 190 10.73 10.78 10.34
CA VAL A 190 10.22 11.67 9.29
C VAL A 190 11.12 12.88 9.09
N LYS A 191 11.68 13.44 10.16
CA LYS A 191 12.64 14.54 10.07
C LYS A 191 13.87 14.14 9.26
N ILE A 192 14.49 12.99 9.57
CA ILE A 192 15.64 12.49 8.80
C ILE A 192 15.27 12.27 7.33
N VAL A 193 14.09 11.70 7.05
CA VAL A 193 13.60 11.52 5.68
C VAL A 193 13.53 12.87 4.96
N LYS A 194 12.87 13.87 5.55
CA LYS A 194 12.67 15.20 4.93
C LYS A 194 13.96 16.00 4.76
N GLU A 195 14.99 15.73 5.57
CA GLU A 195 16.32 16.32 5.42
C GLU A 195 17.10 15.70 4.23
N ASN A 196 16.74 14.50 3.79
CA ASN A 196 17.49 13.75 2.78
C ASN A 196 16.77 13.61 1.42
N THR A 197 15.48 13.90 1.34
CA THR A 197 14.72 13.82 0.09
C THR A 197 13.51 14.75 0.08
N SER A 198 13.05 15.11 -1.13
CA SER A 198 11.77 15.79 -1.37
C SER A 198 10.63 14.82 -1.71
N ILE A 199 10.92 13.52 -1.77
CA ILE A 199 9.91 12.48 -2.00
C ILE A 199 8.95 12.44 -0.79
N PRO A 200 7.62 12.43 -1.00
CA PRO A 200 6.67 12.37 0.10
C PRO A 200 6.78 11.06 0.88
N CYS A 201 6.39 11.09 2.15
CA CYS A 201 6.36 9.89 2.98
C CYS A 201 4.98 9.67 3.60
N ALA A 202 4.59 8.40 3.73
CA ALA A 202 3.35 8.00 4.39
C ALA A 202 3.64 6.97 5.49
N ILE A 203 2.92 7.10 6.61
CA ILE A 203 3.06 6.20 7.76
C ILE A 203 2.02 5.11 7.67
N GLY A 204 2.46 3.86 7.80
CA GLY A 204 1.62 2.68 7.87
C GLY A 204 1.83 1.88 9.16
N PHE A 205 0.98 0.86 9.35
CA PHE A 205 0.90 -0.03 10.51
C PHE A 205 0.24 0.59 11.76
N GLY A 206 -0.77 -0.10 12.24
CA GLY A 206 -1.44 0.22 13.50
C GLY A 206 -2.57 1.25 13.42
N ILE A 207 -2.63 2.04 12.36
CA ILE A 207 -3.65 3.08 12.17
C ILE A 207 -5.00 2.43 11.91
N SER A 208 -6.02 2.84 12.67
CA SER A 208 -7.37 2.26 12.56
C SER A 208 -8.50 3.23 12.89
N THR A 209 -8.19 4.40 13.45
CA THR A 209 -9.18 5.40 13.84
C THR A 209 -8.91 6.75 13.17
N PRO A 210 -9.96 7.58 12.96
CA PRO A 210 -9.82 8.93 12.43
C PRO A 210 -8.82 9.78 13.21
N GLN A 211 -8.81 9.65 14.54
CA GLN A 211 -7.87 10.38 15.40
C GLN A 211 -6.41 9.97 15.09
N GLN A 212 -6.12 8.67 14.98
CA GLN A 212 -4.77 8.20 14.62
C GLN A 212 -4.37 8.67 13.23
N ALA A 213 -5.30 8.67 12.25
CA ALA A 213 -5.02 9.18 10.90
C ALA A 213 -4.67 10.68 10.93
N ASN A 214 -5.40 11.47 11.72
CA ASN A 214 -5.10 12.89 11.94
C ASN A 214 -3.70 13.05 12.53
N GLU A 215 -3.38 12.38 13.64
CA GLU A 215 -2.08 12.45 14.31
C GLU A 215 -0.93 12.13 13.33
N MET A 216 -1.04 11.06 12.55
CA MET A 216 -0.03 10.69 11.56
C MET A 216 0.09 11.71 10.43
N SER A 217 -1.02 12.32 10.02
CA SER A 217 -1.03 13.36 8.99
C SER A 217 -0.34 14.65 9.41
N GLN A 218 -0.24 14.94 10.72
CA GLN A 218 0.54 16.08 11.21
C GLN A 218 2.06 15.85 11.06
N ILE A 219 2.48 14.62 11.14
CA ILE A 219 3.90 14.22 11.09
C ILE A 219 4.35 14.01 9.64
N ALA A 220 3.62 13.18 8.89
CA ALA A 220 3.95 12.75 7.53
C ALA A 220 3.04 13.37 6.45
N ASP A 221 3.28 13.01 5.20
CA ASP A 221 2.53 13.50 4.05
C ASP A 221 1.30 12.62 3.75
N GLY A 222 1.18 11.46 4.42
CA GLY A 222 0.04 10.56 4.29
C GLY A 222 -0.03 9.49 5.36
N ALA A 223 -1.18 8.80 5.40
CA ALA A 223 -1.44 7.66 6.28
C ALA A 223 -1.93 6.45 5.49
N ILE A 224 -1.42 5.26 5.84
CA ILE A 224 -1.73 3.99 5.19
C ILE A 224 -2.51 3.11 6.16
N VAL A 225 -3.65 2.57 5.71
CA VAL A 225 -4.55 1.78 6.55
C VAL A 225 -4.93 0.48 5.84
N GLY A 226 -4.56 -0.65 6.45
CA GLY A 226 -4.84 -1.97 5.91
C GLY A 226 -5.77 -2.80 6.79
N SER A 227 -5.30 -3.23 7.94
CA SER A 227 -6.00 -4.22 8.79
C SER A 227 -7.43 -3.82 9.18
N ALA A 228 -7.73 -2.54 9.34
CA ALA A 228 -9.08 -2.06 9.63
C ALA A 228 -10.03 -2.34 8.45
N ILE A 229 -9.61 -2.09 7.22
CA ILE A 229 -10.36 -2.35 5.99
C ILE A 229 -10.59 -3.85 5.81
N ILE A 230 -9.55 -4.67 6.01
CA ILE A 230 -9.65 -6.13 5.94
C ILE A 230 -10.63 -6.68 7.00
N LYS A 231 -10.71 -6.07 8.18
CA LYS A 231 -11.73 -6.45 9.19
C LYS A 231 -13.14 -6.14 8.72
N LEU A 232 -13.37 -5.03 8.01
CA LEU A 232 -14.66 -4.71 7.42
C LEU A 232 -15.04 -5.73 6.32
N LEU A 233 -14.11 -6.10 5.43
CA LEU A 233 -14.32 -7.15 4.44
C LEU A 233 -14.71 -8.47 5.11
N LYS A 234 -13.97 -8.90 6.12
CA LYS A 234 -14.28 -10.14 6.86
C LYS A 234 -15.67 -10.09 7.51
N LYS A 235 -16.07 -8.94 8.06
CA LYS A 235 -17.34 -8.77 8.77
C LYS A 235 -18.54 -8.72 7.83
N TYR A 236 -18.45 -7.90 6.78
CA TYR A 236 -19.60 -7.58 5.91
C TYR A 236 -19.57 -8.31 4.56
N LYS A 237 -18.49 -9.01 4.24
CA LYS A 237 -18.33 -9.81 3.03
C LYS A 237 -18.70 -8.98 1.77
N THR A 238 -19.60 -9.47 0.93
CA THR A 238 -20.03 -8.80 -0.30
C THR A 238 -20.74 -7.45 -0.08
N GLU A 239 -21.22 -7.15 1.13
CA GLU A 239 -21.78 -5.85 1.50
C GLU A 239 -20.72 -4.86 2.00
N ALA A 240 -19.48 -5.29 2.17
CA ALA A 240 -18.40 -4.47 2.72
C ALA A 240 -18.10 -3.16 1.97
N PRO A 241 -18.24 -3.06 0.64
CA PRO A 241 -17.89 -1.84 -0.10
C PRO A 241 -18.53 -0.57 0.49
N LYS A 242 -19.80 -0.62 0.84
CA LYS A 242 -20.50 0.51 1.48
C LYS A 242 -19.85 0.95 2.79
N TYR A 243 -19.58 0.00 3.69
CA TYR A 243 -18.99 0.28 5.00
C TYR A 243 -17.54 0.72 4.90
N ILE A 244 -16.82 0.23 3.91
CA ILE A 244 -15.45 0.69 3.60
C ILE A 244 -15.47 2.12 3.09
N GLY A 245 -16.41 2.48 2.21
CA GLY A 245 -16.56 3.86 1.74
C GLY A 245 -16.85 4.83 2.89
N GLU A 246 -17.79 4.49 3.79
CA GLU A 246 -18.09 5.28 5.00
C GLU A 246 -16.83 5.45 5.88
N TYR A 247 -16.12 4.37 6.13
CA TYR A 247 -14.87 4.41 6.91
C TYR A 247 -13.78 5.27 6.25
N VAL A 248 -13.56 5.13 4.93
CA VAL A 248 -12.58 5.95 4.19
C VAL A 248 -12.92 7.43 4.28
N LYS A 249 -14.19 7.78 4.17
CA LYS A 249 -14.68 9.16 4.30
C LYS A 249 -14.35 9.74 5.68
N GLU A 250 -14.66 9.03 6.76
CA GLU A 250 -14.35 9.46 8.13
C GLU A 250 -12.85 9.65 8.35
N MET A 251 -12.04 8.71 7.86
CA MET A 251 -10.59 8.79 7.98
C MET A 251 -10.03 9.99 7.21
N LYS A 252 -10.50 10.19 5.96
CA LYS A 252 -10.05 11.30 5.11
C LYS A 252 -10.45 12.66 5.65
N GLU A 253 -11.67 12.80 6.14
CA GLU A 253 -12.17 14.06 6.75
C GLU A 253 -11.35 14.46 7.97
N ALA A 254 -10.89 13.49 8.77
CA ALA A 254 -10.07 13.76 9.94
C ALA A 254 -8.63 14.22 9.61
N MET A 255 -8.13 13.96 8.40
CA MET A 255 -6.79 14.35 7.95
C MET A 255 -6.72 15.73 7.27
N ASN A 256 -7.88 16.39 7.08
CA ASN A 256 -7.98 17.69 6.39
C ASN A 256 -7.94 18.86 7.36
#